data_beaa52ebf4812124dbcab1a441d2d1d7
#
_entry.id   beaa52ebf4812124dbcab1a441d2d1d7
#
_cell.length_a   1.000
_cell.length_b   1.000
_cell.length_c   1.000
_cell.angle_alpha   90.00
_cell.angle_beta   90.00
_cell.angle_gamma   90.00
#
_symmetry.space_group_name_H-M   'P 1'
#
loop_
_entity.id
_entity.type
_entity.pdbx_description
1 polymer ?
#
loop_
_entity_poly.entity_id
_entity_poly.type
_entity_poly.pdbx_seq_one_letter_code
_entity_poly.pdbx_strand_id
1 'polypeptide(L)'
;MKNKQHTQQVRIIGGTHRRRIVKFDEAEGLRPTPDRVREQVFNWLGQRLNGLKVLDLFGGSGVMAFESASRGASQVDVVELNRQTVQNMRAVIKELQLECVNVHQQDAKVYLQAASIVYDVIVLDPPYRWQDWDVLWGLLQARCHNDTV
;
A
#
# COMPACT_ATOMS: atom_id res chain seq x y z
N MET A 1 20.64 24.66 -12.95
CA MET A 1 20.79 23.19 -12.92
C MET A 1 19.42 22.55 -12.68
N LYS A 2 18.95 21.82 -13.64
CA LYS A 2 17.73 21.01 -13.43
C LYS A 2 18.09 19.88 -12.48
N ASN A 3 17.51 19.85 -11.27
CA ASN A 3 17.53 18.66 -10.42
C ASN A 3 16.97 17.50 -11.24
N LYS A 4 17.83 16.56 -11.61
CA LYS A 4 17.37 15.30 -12.16
C LYS A 4 16.60 14.59 -11.05
N GLN A 5 15.28 14.67 -11.09
CA GLN A 5 14.46 13.77 -10.29
C GLN A 5 14.83 12.35 -10.71
N HIS A 6 15.46 11.61 -9.81
CA HIS A 6 15.75 10.21 -10.04
C HIS A 6 14.45 9.42 -9.93
N THR A 7 13.97 8.90 -11.04
CA THR A 7 12.84 7.98 -11.06
C THR A 7 13.34 6.60 -10.65
N GLN A 8 12.71 6.00 -9.64
CA GLN A 8 12.96 4.62 -9.24
C GLN A 8 11.92 3.69 -9.86
N GLN A 9 12.28 2.43 -10.00
CA GLN A 9 11.41 1.40 -10.57
C GLN A 9 11.44 0.13 -9.72
N VAL A 10 10.27 -0.47 -9.55
CA VAL A 10 10.13 -1.81 -8.99
C VAL A 10 9.20 -2.63 -9.86
N ARG A 11 9.29 -3.94 -9.80
CA ARG A 11 8.41 -4.85 -10.53
C ARG A 11 7.38 -5.49 -9.63
N ILE A 12 6.18 -5.66 -10.15
CA ILE A 12 5.18 -6.53 -9.55
C ILE A 12 5.65 -7.98 -9.74
N ILE A 13 5.64 -8.76 -8.67
CA ILE A 13 6.24 -10.09 -8.64
C ILE A 13 5.26 -11.16 -9.13
N GLY A 14 4.01 -11.11 -8.68
CA GLY A 14 3.03 -12.13 -8.99
C GLY A 14 1.68 -11.59 -9.45
N GLY A 15 0.75 -12.48 -9.77
CA GLY A 15 -0.62 -12.16 -10.14
C GLY A 15 -0.80 -11.70 -11.58
N THR A 16 -1.92 -11.04 -11.84
CA THR A 16 -2.34 -10.61 -13.19
C THR A 16 -1.43 -9.55 -13.82
N HIS A 17 -0.72 -8.78 -12.99
CA HIS A 17 0.19 -7.72 -13.43
C HIS A 17 1.66 -8.09 -13.23
N ARG A 18 1.94 -9.37 -13.15
CA ARG A 18 3.32 -9.89 -13.01
C ARG A 18 4.25 -9.28 -14.05
N ARG A 19 5.44 -8.86 -13.59
CA ARG A 19 6.50 -8.21 -14.40
C ARG A 19 6.19 -6.79 -14.85
N ARG A 20 5.02 -6.23 -14.53
CA ARG A 20 4.75 -4.83 -14.81
C ARG A 20 5.60 -3.94 -13.91
N ILE A 21 6.03 -2.82 -14.45
CA ILE A 21 6.92 -1.88 -13.79
C ILE A 21 6.10 -0.78 -13.12
N VAL A 22 6.39 -0.56 -11.83
CA VAL A 22 5.90 0.57 -11.05
C VAL A 22 6.99 1.63 -10.99
N LYS A 23 6.71 2.80 -11.51
CA LYS A 23 7.60 3.96 -11.48
C LYS A 23 7.17 4.91 -10.38
N PHE A 24 8.12 5.44 -9.64
CA PHE A 24 7.86 6.47 -8.63
C PHE A 24 9.04 7.42 -8.51
N ASP A 25 8.74 8.66 -8.13
CA ASP A 25 9.78 9.66 -7.92
C ASP A 25 10.45 9.42 -6.57
N GLU A 26 11.76 9.65 -6.53
CA GLU A 26 12.50 9.62 -5.28
C GLU A 26 12.03 10.76 -4.38
N ALA A 27 11.61 10.43 -3.17
CA ALA A 27 11.22 11.38 -2.15
C ALA A 27 11.95 11.07 -0.85
N GLU A 28 12.18 12.12 -0.05
CA GLU A 28 12.82 11.96 1.25
C GLU A 28 12.03 10.98 2.13
N GLY A 29 12.74 9.99 2.67
CA GLY A 29 12.14 8.95 3.50
C GLY A 29 11.31 7.91 2.76
N LEU A 30 11.16 8.03 1.44
CA LEU A 30 10.44 7.06 0.63
C LEU A 30 11.39 5.93 0.22
N ARG A 31 11.14 4.74 0.76
CA ARG A 31 11.86 3.51 0.37
C ARG A 31 10.84 2.44 0.04
N PRO A 32 10.86 1.90 -1.19
CA PRO A 32 9.96 0.79 -1.53
C PRO A 32 10.36 -0.45 -0.73
N THR A 33 9.38 -1.27 -0.40
CA THR A 33 9.63 -2.59 0.18
C THR A 33 10.41 -3.43 -0.83
N PRO A 34 11.61 -3.94 -0.47
CA PRO A 34 12.42 -4.73 -1.41
C PRO A 34 11.68 -5.94 -1.96
N ASP A 35 12.00 -6.36 -3.17
CA ASP A 35 11.36 -7.51 -3.84
C ASP A 35 11.39 -8.77 -2.99
N ARG A 36 12.52 -9.06 -2.36
CA ARG A 36 12.68 -10.23 -1.49
C ARG A 36 11.75 -10.21 -0.28
N VAL A 37 11.59 -9.05 0.34
CA VAL A 37 10.70 -8.88 1.50
C VAL A 37 9.25 -9.01 1.06
N ARG A 38 8.87 -8.37 -0.05
CA ARG A 38 7.52 -8.49 -0.62
C ARG A 38 7.18 -9.94 -0.96
N GLU A 39 8.07 -10.64 -1.64
CA GLU A 39 7.88 -12.05 -1.98
C GLU A 39 7.63 -12.89 -0.73
N GLN A 40 8.41 -12.69 0.32
CA GLN A 40 8.26 -13.41 1.58
C GLN A 40 6.91 -13.12 2.26
N VAL A 41 6.50 -11.86 2.30
CA VAL A 41 5.20 -11.48 2.87
C VAL A 41 4.06 -12.15 2.13
N PHE A 42 4.05 -12.11 0.80
CA PHE A 42 2.99 -12.74 0.01
C PHE A 42 3.03 -14.26 0.03
N ASN A 43 4.20 -14.87 0.21
CA ASN A 43 4.29 -16.30 0.51
C ASN A 43 3.58 -16.65 1.82
N TRP A 44 3.75 -15.87 2.86
CA TRP A 44 3.05 -16.05 4.14
C TRP A 44 1.53 -15.85 4.01
N LEU A 45 1.09 -14.93 3.14
CA LEU A 45 -0.33 -14.66 2.89
C LEU A 45 -0.98 -15.69 1.95
N GLY A 46 -0.24 -16.67 1.45
CA GLY A 46 -0.74 -17.70 0.55
C GLY A 46 -0.65 -17.37 -0.94
N GLN A 47 0.11 -16.37 -1.33
CA GLN A 47 0.38 -15.90 -2.70
C GLN A 47 -0.82 -15.31 -3.45
N ARG A 48 -2.03 -15.73 -3.18
CA ARG A 48 -3.27 -15.23 -3.78
C ARG A 48 -4.14 -14.58 -2.72
N LEU A 49 -4.65 -13.41 -3.06
CA LEU A 49 -5.54 -12.64 -2.17
C LEU A 49 -6.95 -12.53 -2.75
N ASN A 50 -7.39 -13.55 -3.49
CA ASN A 50 -8.66 -13.52 -4.20
C ASN A 50 -9.84 -13.18 -3.27
N GLY A 51 -10.54 -12.10 -3.58
CA GLY A 51 -11.71 -11.66 -2.82
C GLY A 51 -11.42 -10.97 -1.50
N LEU A 52 -10.16 -10.81 -1.11
CA LEU A 52 -9.78 -10.18 0.16
C LEU A 52 -9.79 -8.65 0.06
N LYS A 53 -10.10 -8.01 1.18
CA LYS A 53 -10.00 -6.56 1.38
C LYS A 53 -8.71 -6.24 2.11
N VAL A 54 -7.89 -5.37 1.51
CA VAL A 54 -6.55 -5.02 1.98
C VAL A 54 -6.49 -3.53 2.32
N LEU A 55 -5.89 -3.20 3.45
CA LEU A 55 -5.55 -1.85 3.82
C LEU A 55 -4.03 -1.70 3.89
N ASP A 56 -3.49 -0.74 3.15
CA ASP A 56 -2.11 -0.28 3.26
C ASP A 56 -2.12 1.11 3.91
N LEU A 57 -1.83 1.15 5.19
CA LEU A 57 -2.10 2.33 6.01
C LEU A 57 -1.03 3.43 5.86
N PHE A 58 0.16 3.08 5.43
CA PHE A 58 1.27 4.00 5.15
C PHE A 58 1.83 3.66 3.77
N GLY A 59 1.12 4.08 2.73
CA GLY A 59 1.29 3.53 1.38
C GLY A 59 2.65 3.74 0.74
N GLY A 60 3.30 4.86 0.97
CA GLY A 60 4.58 5.15 0.36
C GLY A 60 4.54 5.06 -1.17
N SER A 61 5.41 4.25 -1.77
CA SER A 61 5.41 4.04 -3.23
C SER A 61 4.16 3.31 -3.75
N GLY A 62 3.38 2.70 -2.87
CA GLY A 62 2.21 1.90 -3.24
C GLY A 62 2.50 0.47 -3.64
N VAL A 63 3.75 0.04 -3.58
CA VAL A 63 4.18 -1.27 -4.09
C VAL A 63 3.43 -2.43 -3.44
N MET A 64 3.21 -2.39 -2.13
CA MET A 64 2.46 -3.44 -1.42
C MET A 64 0.99 -3.48 -1.86
N ALA A 65 0.39 -2.33 -2.07
CA ALA A 65 -0.99 -2.22 -2.55
C ALA A 65 -1.13 -2.74 -3.99
N PHE A 66 -0.23 -2.37 -4.87
CA PHE A 66 -0.25 -2.81 -6.27
C PHE A 66 -0.01 -4.30 -6.39
N GLU A 67 0.89 -4.84 -5.59
CA GLU A 67 1.12 -6.28 -5.51
C GLU A 67 -0.13 -7.02 -5.03
N SER A 68 -0.79 -6.51 -4.00
CA SER A 68 -2.04 -7.07 -3.48
C SER A 68 -3.15 -7.09 -4.53
N ALA A 69 -3.31 -5.99 -5.27
CA ALA A 69 -4.26 -5.89 -6.37
C ALA A 69 -3.95 -6.89 -7.49
N SER A 70 -2.68 -7.00 -7.87
CA SER A 70 -2.22 -7.96 -8.88
C SER A 70 -2.51 -9.41 -8.48
N ARG A 71 -2.49 -9.71 -7.19
CA ARG A 71 -2.73 -11.06 -6.65
C ARG A 71 -4.20 -11.35 -6.36
N GLY A 72 -5.11 -10.50 -6.81
CA GLY A 72 -6.54 -10.78 -6.81
C GLY A 72 -7.34 -10.17 -5.68
N ALA A 73 -6.78 -9.28 -4.86
CA ALA A 73 -7.57 -8.57 -3.85
C ALA A 73 -8.79 -7.89 -4.48
N SER A 74 -9.93 -7.98 -3.80
CA SER A 74 -11.18 -7.39 -4.31
C SER A 74 -11.23 -5.88 -4.09
N GLN A 75 -10.57 -5.40 -3.05
CA GLN A 75 -10.49 -4.00 -2.69
C GLN A 75 -9.18 -3.74 -1.96
N VAL A 76 -8.46 -2.71 -2.39
CA VAL A 76 -7.24 -2.26 -1.74
C VAL A 76 -7.38 -0.77 -1.44
N ASP A 77 -7.39 -0.41 -0.18
CA ASP A 77 -7.37 0.98 0.26
C ASP A 77 -5.96 1.34 0.71
N VAL A 78 -5.43 2.43 0.16
CA VAL A 78 -4.11 2.94 0.49
C VAL A 78 -4.27 4.30 1.13
N VAL A 79 -3.64 4.49 2.27
CA VAL A 79 -3.63 5.76 3.00
C VAL A 79 -2.21 6.33 2.97
N GLU A 80 -2.08 7.54 2.47
CA GLU A 80 -0.82 8.24 2.35
C GLU A 80 -1.03 9.74 2.53
N LEU A 81 -0.18 10.36 3.32
CA LEU A 81 -0.31 11.79 3.62
C LEU A 81 0.37 12.69 2.57
N ASN A 82 1.47 12.24 1.97
CA ASN A 82 2.26 13.03 1.05
C ASN A 82 1.56 13.17 -0.31
N ARG A 83 1.27 14.43 -0.69
CA ARG A 83 0.55 14.73 -1.93
C ARG A 83 1.25 14.22 -3.19
N GLN A 84 2.56 14.42 -3.30
CA GLN A 84 3.32 13.99 -4.48
C GLN A 84 3.31 12.46 -4.60
N THR A 85 3.49 11.77 -3.50
CA THR A 85 3.42 10.32 -3.44
C THR A 85 2.04 9.79 -3.85
N VAL A 86 0.97 10.44 -3.39
CA VAL A 86 -0.41 10.12 -3.80
C VAL A 86 -0.60 10.30 -5.30
N GLN A 87 -0.08 11.39 -5.86
CA GLN A 87 -0.18 11.63 -7.31
C GLN A 87 0.57 10.56 -8.11
N ASN A 88 1.74 10.15 -7.65
CA ASN A 88 2.50 9.08 -8.28
C ASN A 88 1.73 7.74 -8.26
N MET A 89 1.14 7.40 -7.12
CA MET A 89 0.31 6.20 -7.02
C MET A 89 -0.89 6.24 -7.97
N ARG A 90 -1.59 7.36 -8.04
CA ARG A 90 -2.74 7.51 -8.96
C ARG A 90 -2.35 7.37 -10.42
N ALA A 91 -1.16 7.85 -10.81
CA ALA A 91 -0.64 7.68 -12.16
C ALA A 91 -0.39 6.19 -12.49
N VAL A 92 0.20 5.43 -11.56
CA VAL A 92 0.43 4.00 -11.70
C VAL A 92 -0.89 3.23 -11.80
N ILE A 93 -1.85 3.55 -10.94
CA ILE A 93 -3.17 2.92 -10.94
C ILE A 93 -3.85 3.09 -12.30
N LYS A 94 -3.77 4.28 -12.86
CA LYS A 94 -4.34 4.58 -14.18
C LYS A 94 -3.61 3.82 -15.30
N GLU A 95 -2.28 3.85 -15.29
CA GLU A 95 -1.46 3.17 -16.31
C GLU A 95 -1.67 1.66 -16.30
N LEU A 96 -1.69 1.05 -15.12
CA LEU A 96 -1.85 -0.39 -14.96
C LEU A 96 -3.30 -0.86 -14.86
N GLN A 97 -4.25 0.06 -14.88
CA GLN A 97 -5.68 -0.23 -14.76
C GLN A 97 -6.03 -1.05 -13.49
N LEU A 98 -5.48 -0.63 -12.36
CA LEU A 98 -5.71 -1.27 -11.06
C LEU A 98 -6.97 -0.69 -10.39
N GLU A 99 -8.14 -1.00 -10.92
CA GLU A 99 -9.41 -0.38 -10.54
C GLU A 99 -9.83 -0.65 -9.08
N CYS A 100 -9.34 -1.74 -8.48
CA CYS A 100 -9.65 -2.06 -7.09
C CYS A 100 -8.84 -1.26 -6.07
N VAL A 101 -7.84 -0.49 -6.49
CA VAL A 101 -7.00 0.31 -5.60
C VAL A 101 -7.56 1.73 -5.47
N ASN A 102 -7.86 2.12 -4.23
CA ASN A 102 -8.35 3.44 -3.88
C ASN A 102 -7.31 4.14 -2.99
N VAL A 103 -6.87 5.31 -3.40
CA VAL A 103 -5.88 6.09 -2.66
C VAL A 103 -6.58 7.20 -1.87
N HIS A 104 -6.30 7.26 -0.58
CA HIS A 104 -6.81 8.26 0.35
C HIS A 104 -5.66 9.14 0.83
N GLN A 105 -5.68 10.41 0.45
CA GLN A 105 -4.71 11.38 0.93
C GLN A 105 -5.16 11.89 2.30
N GLN A 106 -4.81 11.16 3.35
CA GLN A 106 -5.22 11.43 4.72
C GLN A 106 -4.14 11.00 5.70
N ASP A 107 -4.21 11.57 6.90
CA ASP A 107 -3.54 11.01 8.06
C ASP A 107 -4.13 9.63 8.41
N ALA A 108 -3.27 8.68 8.78
CA ALA A 108 -3.68 7.31 9.08
C ALA A 108 -4.74 7.23 10.19
N LYS A 109 -4.59 8.02 11.24
CA LYS A 109 -5.56 8.04 12.37
C LYS A 109 -6.90 8.61 11.94
N VAL A 110 -6.90 9.66 11.14
CA VAL A 110 -8.13 10.29 10.61
C VAL A 110 -8.87 9.29 9.73
N TYR A 111 -8.17 8.59 8.86
CA TYR A 111 -8.77 7.56 8.02
C TYR A 111 -9.45 6.46 8.86
N LEU A 112 -8.74 5.92 9.84
CA LEU A 112 -9.26 4.83 10.67
C LEU A 112 -10.49 5.26 11.50
N GLN A 113 -10.54 6.51 11.96
CA GLN A 113 -11.69 7.04 12.69
C GLN A 113 -12.94 7.16 11.82
N ALA A 114 -12.77 7.51 10.55
CA ALA A 114 -13.87 7.72 9.61
C ALA A 114 -14.27 6.45 8.85
N ALA A 115 -13.38 5.46 8.77
CA ALA A 115 -13.63 4.24 8.00
C ALA A 115 -14.67 3.35 8.68
N SER A 116 -15.49 2.68 7.87
CA SER A 116 -16.50 1.71 8.32
C SER A 116 -16.19 0.28 7.86
N ILE A 117 -15.16 0.09 7.05
CA ILE A 117 -14.79 -1.19 6.43
C ILE A 117 -13.96 -2.01 7.41
N VAL A 118 -14.17 -3.31 7.41
CA VAL A 118 -13.31 -4.30 8.08
C VAL A 118 -12.45 -4.98 7.02
N TYR A 119 -11.17 -5.11 7.31
CA TYR A 119 -10.17 -5.62 6.36
C TYR A 119 -9.73 -7.04 6.70
N ASP A 120 -9.35 -7.79 5.68
CA ASP A 120 -8.77 -9.13 5.81
C ASP A 120 -7.26 -9.08 6.01
N VAL A 121 -6.59 -8.10 5.41
CA VAL A 121 -5.15 -7.86 5.52
C VAL A 121 -4.91 -6.38 5.76
N ILE A 122 -4.05 -6.07 6.74
CA ILE A 122 -3.62 -4.71 7.03
C ILE A 122 -2.10 -4.66 7.02
N VAL A 123 -1.56 -3.82 6.15
CA VAL A 123 -0.12 -3.57 6.05
C VAL A 123 0.23 -2.32 6.85
N LEU A 124 1.16 -2.46 7.77
CA LEU A 124 1.63 -1.38 8.65
C LEU A 124 3.13 -1.18 8.49
N ASP A 125 3.51 -0.15 7.77
CA ASP A 125 4.91 0.23 7.59
C ASP A 125 5.09 1.75 7.72
N PRO A 126 4.90 2.29 8.94
CA PRO A 126 5.00 3.73 9.18
C PRO A 126 6.43 4.23 9.01
N PRO A 127 6.61 5.56 8.83
CA PRO A 127 7.94 6.16 8.84
C PRO A 127 8.72 5.79 10.11
N TYR A 128 10.04 5.65 9.97
CA TYR A 128 10.92 5.19 11.06
C TYR A 128 10.72 5.95 12.39
N ARG A 129 10.44 7.25 12.35
CA ARG A 129 10.26 8.11 13.55
C ARG A 129 8.82 8.21 14.05
N TRP A 130 7.91 7.46 13.45
CA TRP A 130 6.50 7.49 13.86
C TRP A 130 6.31 6.85 15.24
N GLN A 131 5.55 7.49 16.12
CA GLN A 131 5.47 7.10 17.55
C GLN A 131 4.04 6.90 18.09
N ASP A 132 3.01 7.13 17.28
CA ASP A 132 1.61 7.10 17.76
C ASP A 132 1.02 5.67 17.79
N TRP A 133 1.82 4.68 18.11
CA TRP A 133 1.42 3.28 18.10
C TRP A 133 0.23 2.97 19.01
N ASP A 134 0.18 3.53 20.21
CA ASP A 134 -0.89 3.24 21.17
C ASP A 134 -2.25 3.68 20.63
N VAL A 135 -2.32 4.89 20.06
CA VAL A 135 -3.54 5.39 19.42
C VAL A 135 -3.92 4.55 18.22
N LEU A 136 -2.94 4.15 17.41
CA LEU A 136 -3.16 3.35 16.22
C LEU A 136 -3.76 1.99 16.55
N TRP A 137 -3.21 1.29 17.52
CA TRP A 137 -3.71 -0.02 17.93
C TRP A 137 -5.17 0.02 18.37
N GLY A 138 -5.55 1.05 19.12
CA GLY A 138 -6.94 1.25 19.52
C GLY A 138 -7.88 1.45 18.34
N LEU A 139 -7.45 2.20 17.33
CA LEU A 139 -8.25 2.47 16.13
C LEU A 139 -8.34 1.26 15.17
N LEU A 140 -7.27 0.46 15.10
CA LEU A 140 -7.21 -0.69 14.21
C LEU A 140 -8.19 -1.80 14.61
N GLN A 141 -8.47 -1.97 15.89
CA GLN A 141 -9.34 -3.05 16.39
C GLN A 141 -10.71 -3.03 15.72
N ALA A 142 -11.28 -1.86 15.49
CA ALA A 142 -12.57 -1.72 14.82
C ALA A 142 -12.52 -2.05 13.30
N ARG A 143 -11.32 -2.15 12.73
CA ARG A 143 -11.09 -2.49 11.30
C ARG A 143 -10.69 -3.95 11.10
N CYS A 144 -10.63 -4.73 12.17
CA CYS A 144 -10.24 -6.15 12.17
C CYS A 144 -11.43 -7.05 12.47
N HIS A 145 -11.39 -8.25 11.91
CA HIS A 145 -12.17 -9.40 12.34
C HIS A 145 -11.24 -10.49 12.88
N ASN A 146 -11.78 -11.65 13.28
CA ASN A 146 -10.97 -12.69 13.95
C ASN A 146 -9.82 -13.25 13.10
N ASP A 147 -9.96 -13.23 11.77
CA ASP A 147 -8.98 -13.80 10.85
C ASP A 147 -8.10 -12.74 10.16
N THR A 148 -8.20 -11.47 10.57
CA THR A 148 -7.39 -10.38 9.97
C THR A 148 -5.91 -10.57 10.28
N VAL A 149 -5.11 -10.47 9.25
CA VAL A 149 -3.64 -10.59 9.29
C VAL A 149 -2.98 -9.23 9.16
#